data_ed6b2f611c3a8b1eec487899cbec2ce4
#
_entry.id   ed6b2f611c3a8b1eec487899cbec2ce4
#
_cell.length_a   1.000
_cell.length_b   1.000
_cell.length_c   1.000
_cell.angle_alpha   90.00
_cell.angle_beta   90.00
_cell.angle_gamma   90.00
#
_symmetry.space_group_name_H-M   'P 1'
#
loop_
_entity.id
_entity.type
_entity.pdbx_description
1 polymer ?
#
loop_
_entity_poly.entity_id
_entity_poly.type
_entity_poly.pdbx_seq_one_letter_code
_entity_poly.pdbx_strand_id
1 'polypeptide(L)'
;MAATRQAERRRRMAGPTPVRPARVRVRWDRVSVLAALLAVLSTVTAHAVIGTVTDSLRAMTAASQPSPTRTSITVAQHAPEAQQKCPRPAKGIVHTAPAVADAAVRTVALTFDDGPGSATPAVLEILRRNNVRATFFVIGQRAAAEPEMLRRIVGEGHALGNHTWSHRIPRAKAGWKRSTVTAEIERTNHAILAATGLEPCVFRPPGGIVKGARKVTQAADLSMILWSTDPRDWATAHYKKLAPVIRKRVAGGLTEEHPVILLHDGGGNRSATVAALQGIIDDYRSHGYQFVTLEPS
;
A
#
# COMPACT_ATOMS: atom_id res chain seq x y z
N MET A 1 -59.23 -21.34 25.45
CA MET A 1 -57.93 -20.61 25.66
C MET A 1 -56.76 -21.11 24.82
N ALA A 2 -56.83 -22.22 24.10
CA ALA A 2 -55.72 -22.73 23.26
C ALA A 2 -55.70 -22.09 21.85
N ALA A 3 -56.81 -21.71 21.26
CA ALA A 3 -56.91 -21.15 19.91
C ALA A 3 -56.34 -19.71 19.78
N THR A 4 -56.40 -18.92 20.84
CA THR A 4 -55.89 -17.53 20.85
C THR A 4 -54.38 -17.43 20.88
N ARG A 5 -53.69 -18.40 21.50
CA ARG A 5 -52.21 -18.43 21.55
C ARG A 5 -51.57 -18.88 20.23
N GLN A 6 -52.29 -19.60 19.38
CA GLN A 6 -51.77 -20.05 18.07
C GLN A 6 -51.85 -18.95 17.01
N ALA A 7 -52.82 -18.03 17.11
CA ALA A 7 -52.95 -16.87 16.23
C ALA A 7 -51.86 -15.81 16.49
N GLU A 8 -51.47 -15.61 17.73
CA GLU A 8 -50.41 -14.68 18.12
C GLU A 8 -48.99 -15.17 17.69
N ARG A 9 -48.75 -16.48 17.72
CA ARG A 9 -47.49 -17.06 17.20
C ARG A 9 -47.33 -16.89 15.68
N ARG A 10 -48.44 -16.95 14.91
CA ARG A 10 -48.38 -16.75 13.44
C ARG A 10 -48.11 -15.29 13.05
N ARG A 11 -48.48 -14.30 13.87
CA ARG A 11 -48.18 -12.87 13.61
C ARG A 11 -46.73 -12.48 13.87
N ARG A 12 -45.95 -13.24 14.70
CA ARG A 12 -44.53 -12.97 14.98
C ARG A 12 -43.56 -13.54 13.95
N MET A 13 -44.05 -14.37 13.01
CA MET A 13 -43.17 -14.99 11.97
C MET A 13 -43.34 -14.34 10.58
N ALA A 14 -44.13 -13.28 10.42
CA ALA A 14 -44.20 -12.52 9.19
C ALA A 14 -43.08 -11.48 9.20
N GLY A 15 -41.94 -11.81 8.60
CA GLY A 15 -40.85 -10.87 8.32
C GLY A 15 -41.29 -9.75 7.36
N PRO A 16 -40.58 -8.62 7.34
CA PRO A 16 -40.96 -7.48 6.49
C PRO A 16 -40.86 -7.87 5.01
N THR A 17 -41.93 -7.51 4.28
CA THR A 17 -42.00 -7.66 2.83
C THR A 17 -40.88 -6.90 2.15
N PRO A 18 -40.18 -7.50 1.17
CA PRO A 18 -39.10 -6.82 0.45
C PRO A 18 -39.70 -5.66 -0.37
N VAL A 19 -39.18 -4.45 -0.10
CA VAL A 19 -39.48 -3.24 -0.89
C VAL A 19 -38.73 -3.38 -2.22
N ARG A 20 -39.46 -3.44 -3.33
CA ARG A 20 -38.89 -3.42 -4.67
C ARG A 20 -38.27 -2.04 -4.93
N PRO A 21 -37.03 -1.95 -5.44
CA PRO A 21 -36.48 -0.66 -5.81
C PRO A 21 -37.21 -0.05 -7.00
N ALA A 22 -37.59 1.21 -6.86
CA ALA A 22 -38.20 1.98 -7.93
C ALA A 22 -37.27 2.08 -9.14
N ARG A 23 -37.75 1.68 -10.32
CA ARG A 23 -37.02 1.91 -11.57
C ARG A 23 -37.06 3.40 -11.90
N VAL A 24 -35.95 4.09 -11.76
CA VAL A 24 -35.77 5.46 -12.25
C VAL A 24 -35.69 5.38 -13.77
N ARG A 25 -36.71 5.88 -14.47
CA ARG A 25 -36.65 6.13 -15.92
C ARG A 25 -35.95 7.47 -16.13
N VAL A 26 -34.72 7.46 -16.62
CA VAL A 26 -34.03 8.66 -17.08
C VAL A 26 -34.71 9.10 -18.38
N ARG A 27 -35.36 10.27 -18.34
CA ARG A 27 -35.89 10.95 -19.53
C ARG A 27 -34.74 11.79 -20.10
N TRP A 28 -34.30 11.46 -21.31
CA TRP A 28 -33.36 12.30 -22.07
C TRP A 28 -34.15 13.48 -22.64
N ASP A 29 -33.96 14.65 -22.05
CA ASP A 29 -34.58 15.86 -22.54
C ASP A 29 -33.83 16.38 -23.79
N ARG A 30 -34.62 16.97 -24.71
CA ARG A 30 -34.14 17.53 -25.99
C ARG A 30 -33.02 18.57 -25.86
N VAL A 31 -32.81 19.09 -24.66
CA VAL A 31 -31.75 20.05 -24.32
C VAL A 31 -30.35 19.42 -24.39
N SER A 32 -30.21 18.15 -24.07
CA SER A 32 -28.90 17.45 -24.10
C SER A 32 -28.38 17.23 -25.54
N VAL A 33 -29.27 17.11 -26.52
CA VAL A 33 -28.90 16.94 -27.93
C VAL A 33 -28.43 18.26 -28.54
N LEU A 34 -29.06 19.36 -28.15
CA LEU A 34 -28.67 20.70 -28.65
C LEU A 34 -27.29 21.13 -28.13
N ALA A 35 -26.98 20.80 -26.87
CA ALA A 35 -25.69 21.08 -26.27
C ALA A 35 -24.54 20.33 -26.95
N ALA A 36 -24.77 19.06 -27.34
CA ALA A 36 -23.78 18.25 -28.06
C ALA A 36 -23.51 18.79 -29.50
N LEU A 37 -24.54 19.25 -30.20
CA LEU A 37 -24.39 19.83 -31.53
C LEU A 37 -23.66 21.19 -31.52
N LEU A 38 -23.87 22.03 -30.52
CA LEU A 38 -23.15 23.28 -30.35
C LEU A 38 -21.68 23.09 -30.02
N ALA A 39 -21.33 22.06 -29.24
CA ALA A 39 -19.95 21.71 -28.93
C ALA A 39 -19.16 21.23 -30.17
N VAL A 40 -19.78 20.48 -31.06
CA VAL A 40 -19.15 20.04 -32.33
C VAL A 40 -18.95 21.19 -33.29
N LEU A 41 -19.89 22.14 -33.37
CA LEU A 41 -19.76 23.31 -34.26
C LEU A 41 -18.63 24.27 -33.82
N SER A 42 -18.43 24.42 -32.50
CA SER A 42 -17.35 25.26 -31.94
C SER A 42 -15.94 24.66 -32.14
N THR A 43 -15.81 23.37 -32.21
CA THR A 43 -14.51 22.70 -32.46
C THR A 43 -14.08 22.79 -33.94
N VAL A 44 -15.03 22.77 -34.89
CA VAL A 44 -14.72 22.90 -36.32
C VAL A 44 -14.28 24.33 -36.69
N THR A 45 -14.89 25.36 -36.11
CA THR A 45 -14.48 26.75 -36.32
C THR A 45 -13.12 27.07 -35.70
N ALA A 46 -12.78 26.49 -34.55
CA ALA A 46 -11.48 26.69 -33.90
C ALA A 46 -10.32 26.10 -34.74
N HIS A 47 -10.52 24.96 -35.39
CA HIS A 47 -9.48 24.34 -36.23
C HIS A 47 -9.22 25.11 -37.54
N ALA A 48 -10.23 25.75 -38.10
CA ALA A 48 -10.06 26.56 -39.32
C ALA A 48 -9.29 27.87 -39.08
N VAL A 49 -9.42 28.47 -37.90
CA VAL A 49 -8.69 29.72 -37.55
C VAL A 49 -7.24 29.42 -37.14
N ILE A 50 -6.95 28.29 -36.49
CA ILE A 50 -5.59 27.93 -36.11
C ILE A 50 -4.74 27.54 -37.32
N GLY A 51 -5.32 26.93 -38.37
CA GLY A 51 -4.60 26.56 -39.58
C GLY A 51 -4.04 27.77 -40.37
N THR A 52 -4.77 28.86 -40.42
CA THR A 52 -4.35 30.07 -41.19
C THR A 52 -3.28 30.89 -40.45
N VAL A 53 -3.21 30.85 -39.14
CA VAL A 53 -2.19 31.56 -38.34
C VAL A 53 -0.84 30.83 -38.37
N THR A 54 -0.84 29.49 -38.41
CA THR A 54 0.40 28.69 -38.44
C THR A 54 1.14 28.78 -39.77
N ASP A 55 0.45 28.97 -40.91
CA ASP A 55 1.09 29.12 -42.22
C ASP A 55 1.73 30.50 -42.40
N SER A 56 1.16 31.57 -41.84
CA SER A 56 1.76 32.90 -41.87
C SER A 56 3.02 33.05 -41.00
N LEU A 57 3.11 32.29 -39.87
CA LEU A 57 4.30 32.29 -39.01
C LEU A 57 5.45 31.42 -39.57
N ARG A 58 5.14 30.44 -40.42
CA ARG A 58 6.16 29.59 -41.05
C ARG A 58 6.97 30.29 -42.14
N ALA A 59 6.40 31.33 -42.77
CA ALA A 59 7.08 32.10 -43.82
C ALA A 59 8.07 33.16 -43.30
N MET A 60 8.03 33.51 -42.01
CA MET A 60 8.89 34.55 -41.44
C MET A 60 10.11 34.04 -40.65
N THR A 61 10.29 32.73 -40.47
CA THR A 61 11.38 32.14 -39.68
C THR A 61 12.45 31.38 -40.50
N ALA A 62 12.48 31.58 -41.85
CA ALA A 62 13.45 30.92 -42.73
C ALA A 62 14.74 31.77 -42.94
N ALA A 63 15.19 32.50 -41.91
CA ALA A 63 16.47 33.20 -41.97
C ALA A 63 17.27 32.94 -40.69
N SER A 64 18.38 32.18 -40.84
CA SER A 64 19.52 32.10 -39.92
C SER A 64 19.30 31.46 -38.53
N GLN A 65 19.40 30.14 -38.48
CA GLN A 65 19.82 29.50 -37.24
C GLN A 65 21.13 28.72 -37.43
N PRO A 66 22.14 28.90 -36.54
CA PRO A 66 23.32 28.01 -36.51
C PRO A 66 22.90 26.60 -36.09
N SER A 67 23.47 25.60 -36.77
CA SER A 67 23.22 24.17 -36.46
C SER A 67 23.40 23.90 -35.00
N PRO A 68 22.44 23.25 -34.32
CA PRO A 68 22.64 22.83 -32.95
C PRO A 68 23.65 21.69 -32.93
N THR A 69 24.76 21.89 -32.23
CA THR A 69 25.69 20.84 -31.83
C THR A 69 24.90 19.80 -31.08
N ARG A 70 24.80 18.61 -31.64
CA ARG A 70 24.10 17.47 -31.08
C ARG A 70 24.87 16.99 -29.84
N THR A 71 24.60 17.60 -28.68
CA THR A 71 25.06 17.06 -27.41
C THR A 71 24.27 15.78 -27.19
N SER A 72 24.90 14.65 -27.45
CA SER A 72 24.36 13.34 -27.11
C SER A 72 24.22 13.27 -25.60
N ILE A 73 23.00 13.48 -25.10
CA ILE A 73 22.67 13.11 -23.73
C ILE A 73 22.71 11.59 -23.71
N THR A 74 23.85 11.06 -23.29
CA THR A 74 23.95 9.65 -22.93
C THR A 74 23.06 9.48 -21.72
N VAL A 75 21.82 9.00 -21.93
CA VAL A 75 21.03 8.42 -20.86
C VAL A 75 21.86 7.27 -20.35
N ALA A 76 22.48 7.48 -19.20
CA ALA A 76 23.15 6.41 -18.48
C ALA A 76 22.08 5.34 -18.28
N GLN A 77 22.13 4.30 -19.10
CA GLN A 77 21.46 3.05 -18.81
C GLN A 77 22.06 2.58 -17.50
N HIS A 78 21.32 2.74 -16.40
CA HIS A 78 21.66 2.04 -15.18
C HIS A 78 21.71 0.56 -15.54
N ALA A 79 22.94 0.03 -15.61
CA ALA A 79 23.14 -1.41 -15.63
C ALA A 79 22.31 -1.98 -14.46
N PRO A 80 21.67 -3.16 -14.61
CA PRO A 80 20.97 -3.77 -13.50
C PRO A 80 22.00 -3.92 -12.36
N GLU A 81 21.83 -3.11 -11.32
CA GLU A 81 22.57 -3.27 -10.08
C GLU A 81 22.43 -4.72 -9.65
N ALA A 82 23.53 -5.34 -9.27
CA ALA A 82 23.59 -6.75 -8.92
C ALA A 82 22.41 -7.09 -8.01
N GLN A 83 21.60 -8.10 -8.42
CA GLN A 83 20.45 -8.59 -7.67
C GLN A 83 20.83 -8.69 -6.19
N GLN A 84 20.21 -7.86 -5.38
CA GLN A 84 20.44 -7.83 -3.94
C GLN A 84 20.06 -9.20 -3.39
N LYS A 85 21.07 -10.02 -3.08
CA LYS A 85 20.85 -11.33 -2.46
C LYS A 85 20.33 -11.12 -1.07
N CYS A 86 19.20 -11.72 -0.77
CA CYS A 86 18.70 -11.78 0.60
C CYS A 86 19.77 -12.39 1.53
N PRO A 87 20.00 -11.82 2.71
CA PRO A 87 20.81 -12.47 3.73
C PRO A 87 20.16 -13.81 4.10
N ARG A 88 20.93 -14.70 4.71
CA ARG A 88 20.37 -15.98 5.17
C ARG A 88 19.13 -15.75 6.02
N PRO A 89 18.00 -16.40 5.69
CA PRO A 89 16.77 -16.18 6.43
C PRO A 89 16.92 -16.56 7.91
N ALA A 90 16.31 -15.78 8.77
CA ALA A 90 16.29 -16.06 10.19
C ALA A 90 15.65 -17.43 10.47
N LYS A 91 16.28 -18.26 11.30
CA LYS A 91 15.78 -19.61 11.65
C LYS A 91 14.48 -19.57 12.45
N GLY A 92 14.13 -18.42 13.05
CA GLY A 92 12.96 -18.20 13.90
C GLY A 92 11.95 -17.24 13.33
N ILE A 93 11.05 -16.82 14.20
CA ILE A 93 10.15 -15.69 13.96
C ILE A 93 10.84 -14.47 14.53
N VAL A 94 10.93 -13.41 13.73
CA VAL A 94 11.58 -12.16 14.14
C VAL A 94 10.50 -11.19 14.65
N HIS A 95 10.69 -10.65 15.84
CA HIS A 95 9.83 -9.67 16.49
C HIS A 95 10.55 -8.35 16.77
N THR A 96 11.84 -8.29 16.49
CA THR A 96 12.70 -7.15 16.80
C THR A 96 13.27 -6.52 15.54
N ALA A 97 13.44 -5.21 15.53
CA ALA A 97 14.14 -4.50 14.48
C ALA A 97 15.64 -4.86 14.51
N PRO A 98 16.35 -4.81 13.36
CA PRO A 98 17.78 -5.03 13.34
C PRO A 98 18.51 -3.95 14.16
N ALA A 99 19.49 -4.38 14.95
CA ALA A 99 20.39 -3.46 15.62
C ALA A 99 21.36 -2.85 14.58
N VAL A 100 21.86 -1.65 14.85
CA VAL A 100 22.93 -1.01 14.09
C VAL A 100 24.30 -1.37 14.70
N ALA A 101 25.39 -0.97 14.04
CA ALA A 101 26.75 -1.32 14.49
C ALA A 101 27.07 -0.83 15.91
N ASP A 102 26.52 0.30 16.34
CA ASP A 102 26.61 0.77 17.71
C ASP A 102 25.47 0.14 18.53
N ALA A 103 25.81 -0.82 19.37
CA ALA A 103 24.86 -1.55 20.21
C ALA A 103 24.17 -0.65 21.28
N ALA A 104 24.67 0.53 21.56
CA ALA A 104 24.03 1.50 22.46
C ALA A 104 22.85 2.24 21.79
N VAL A 105 22.75 2.19 20.47
CA VAL A 105 21.71 2.85 19.71
C VAL A 105 20.46 1.99 19.64
N ARG A 106 19.35 2.51 20.17
CA ARG A 106 18.03 1.87 20.01
C ARG A 106 17.51 2.06 18.59
N THR A 107 16.95 1.01 18.01
CA THR A 107 16.35 1.07 16.67
C THR A 107 14.87 0.81 16.71
N VAL A 108 14.14 1.34 15.74
CA VAL A 108 12.71 1.07 15.54
C VAL A 108 12.44 0.80 14.06
N ALA A 109 11.67 -0.26 13.79
CA ALA A 109 11.15 -0.52 12.45
C ALA A 109 9.67 -0.14 12.37
N LEU A 110 9.35 0.89 11.59
CA LEU A 110 7.97 1.15 11.19
C LEU A 110 7.60 0.20 10.07
N THR A 111 6.51 -0.53 10.21
CA THR A 111 6.05 -1.48 9.21
C THR A 111 4.60 -1.23 8.85
N PHE A 112 4.28 -1.33 7.54
CA PHE A 112 2.94 -1.08 7.02
C PHE A 112 2.45 -2.31 6.26
N ASP A 113 1.29 -2.83 6.65
CA ASP A 113 0.67 -4.01 6.05
C ASP A 113 -0.49 -3.62 5.12
N ASP A 114 -0.90 -4.56 4.28
CA ASP A 114 -2.06 -4.50 3.40
C ASP A 114 -1.96 -3.55 2.19
N GLY A 115 -0.84 -2.87 2.00
CA GLY A 115 -0.60 -2.00 0.85
C GLY A 115 -0.32 -2.74 -0.49
N PRO A 116 -0.12 -1.96 -1.57
CA PRO A 116 -0.43 -0.56 -1.70
C PRO A 116 -1.93 -0.26 -1.55
N GLY A 117 -2.26 0.94 -1.05
CA GLY A 117 -3.64 1.37 -0.91
C GLY A 117 -3.78 2.90 -0.93
N SER A 118 -5.01 3.38 -0.74
CA SER A 118 -5.33 4.82 -0.81
C SER A 118 -4.56 5.68 0.20
N ALA A 119 -4.04 5.09 1.27
CA ALA A 119 -3.24 5.82 2.27
C ALA A 119 -1.74 5.78 1.98
N THR A 120 -1.24 4.85 1.16
CA THR A 120 0.19 4.70 0.84
C THR A 120 0.85 6.01 0.39
N PRO A 121 0.27 6.82 -0.52
CA PRO A 121 0.90 8.09 -0.92
C PRO A 121 1.08 9.08 0.24
N ALA A 122 0.11 9.15 1.15
CA ALA A 122 0.17 10.06 2.30
C ALA A 122 1.17 9.56 3.36
N VAL A 123 1.29 8.26 3.54
CA VAL A 123 2.31 7.63 4.40
C VAL A 123 3.70 7.95 3.87
N LEU A 124 3.97 7.71 2.59
CA LEU A 124 5.25 8.00 1.93
C LEU A 124 5.63 9.47 2.07
N GLU A 125 4.69 10.40 1.87
CA GLU A 125 4.97 11.83 2.00
C GLU A 125 5.39 12.21 3.43
N ILE A 126 4.78 11.61 4.46
CA ILE A 126 5.19 11.86 5.86
C ILE A 126 6.57 11.27 6.13
N LEU A 127 6.84 10.05 5.69
CA LEU A 127 8.13 9.40 5.86
C LEU A 127 9.25 10.20 5.16
N ARG A 128 9.03 10.62 3.91
CA ARG A 128 9.97 11.43 3.12
C ARG A 128 10.30 12.76 3.81
N ARG A 129 9.30 13.52 4.27
CA ARG A 129 9.52 14.79 5.00
C ARG A 129 10.33 14.61 6.27
N ASN A 130 10.27 13.44 6.88
CA ASN A 130 10.98 13.13 8.10
C ASN A 130 12.30 12.38 7.85
N ASN A 131 12.68 12.09 6.60
CA ASN A 131 13.83 11.25 6.27
C ASN A 131 13.82 9.92 7.04
N VAL A 132 12.66 9.26 7.08
CA VAL A 132 12.44 7.98 7.76
C VAL A 132 12.21 6.88 6.73
N ARG A 133 12.95 5.79 6.84
CA ARG A 133 12.72 4.58 6.06
C ARG A 133 11.81 3.62 6.82
N ALA A 134 11.04 2.82 6.09
CA ALA A 134 10.08 1.86 6.62
C ALA A 134 10.03 0.58 5.78
N THR A 135 9.33 -0.45 6.26
CA THR A 135 9.11 -1.67 5.50
C THR A 135 7.62 -1.84 5.20
N PHE A 136 7.28 -2.10 3.94
CA PHE A 136 5.89 -2.29 3.49
C PHE A 136 5.65 -3.76 3.13
N PHE A 137 4.77 -4.44 3.88
CA PHE A 137 4.34 -5.80 3.59
C PHE A 137 3.14 -5.74 2.64
N VAL A 138 3.41 -5.96 1.36
CA VAL A 138 2.42 -5.74 0.30
C VAL A 138 1.61 -6.99 -0.01
N ILE A 139 0.31 -6.81 -0.27
CA ILE A 139 -0.57 -7.85 -0.81
C ILE A 139 -0.28 -8.01 -2.29
N GLY A 140 0.02 -9.22 -2.76
CA GLY A 140 0.44 -9.48 -4.14
C GLY A 140 -0.56 -9.03 -5.20
N GLN A 141 -1.87 -9.18 -4.96
CA GLN A 141 -2.91 -8.67 -5.87
C GLN A 141 -2.83 -7.15 -6.04
N ARG A 142 -2.50 -6.42 -4.99
CA ARG A 142 -2.36 -4.96 -5.02
C ARG A 142 -1.03 -4.56 -5.63
N ALA A 143 0.03 -5.29 -5.30
CA ALA A 143 1.35 -5.12 -5.92
C ALA A 143 1.28 -5.24 -7.45
N ALA A 144 0.57 -6.24 -7.95
CA ALA A 144 0.37 -6.44 -9.38
C ALA A 144 -0.52 -5.36 -10.04
N ALA A 145 -1.47 -4.79 -9.29
CA ALA A 145 -2.35 -3.73 -9.77
C ALA A 145 -1.70 -2.34 -9.77
N GLU A 146 -0.74 -2.11 -8.88
CA GLU A 146 -0.11 -0.79 -8.69
C GLU A 146 1.43 -0.86 -8.73
N PRO A 147 2.06 -1.38 -9.82
CA PRO A 147 3.51 -1.57 -9.90
C PRO A 147 4.31 -0.26 -9.76
N GLU A 148 3.74 0.86 -10.21
CA GLU A 148 4.37 2.19 -10.05
C GLU A 148 4.50 2.58 -8.57
N MET A 149 3.52 2.21 -7.74
CA MET A 149 3.60 2.49 -6.31
C MET A 149 4.71 1.68 -5.65
N LEU A 150 4.95 0.43 -6.07
CA LEU A 150 6.06 -0.37 -5.57
C LEU A 150 7.41 0.26 -5.96
N ARG A 151 7.56 0.71 -7.22
CA ARG A 151 8.75 1.44 -7.67
C ARG A 151 9.00 2.71 -6.86
N ARG A 152 7.93 3.44 -6.54
CA ARG A 152 8.01 4.62 -5.70
C ARG A 152 8.46 4.27 -4.27
N ILE A 153 7.88 3.24 -3.64
CA ILE A 153 8.27 2.78 -2.30
C ILE A 153 9.77 2.48 -2.26
N VAL A 154 10.26 1.68 -3.21
CA VAL A 154 11.69 1.33 -3.29
C VAL A 154 12.56 2.54 -3.63
N GLY A 155 12.14 3.37 -4.59
CA GLY A 155 12.87 4.58 -5.00
C GLY A 155 13.02 5.62 -3.89
N GLU A 156 12.11 5.64 -2.90
CA GLU A 156 12.20 6.47 -1.70
C GLU A 156 13.00 5.79 -0.57
N GLY A 157 13.62 4.61 -0.83
CA GLY A 157 14.52 3.90 0.09
C GLY A 157 13.81 3.04 1.14
N HIS A 158 12.54 2.70 0.93
CA HIS A 158 11.80 1.78 1.78
C HIS A 158 11.99 0.33 1.32
N ALA A 159 11.86 -0.62 2.24
CA ALA A 159 11.89 -2.05 1.94
C ALA A 159 10.48 -2.59 1.61
N LEU A 160 10.44 -3.65 0.79
CA LEU A 160 9.23 -4.39 0.46
C LEU A 160 9.27 -5.78 1.10
N GLY A 161 8.19 -6.18 1.75
CA GLY A 161 7.98 -7.52 2.27
C GLY A 161 6.75 -8.18 1.63
N ASN A 162 6.74 -9.50 1.66
CA ASN A 162 5.62 -10.31 1.16
C ASN A 162 4.53 -10.47 2.22
N HIS A 163 3.26 -10.14 1.85
CA HIS A 163 2.09 -10.29 2.73
C HIS A 163 1.03 -11.23 2.14
N THR A 164 1.47 -12.25 1.41
CA THR A 164 0.64 -13.17 0.60
C THR A 164 -0.04 -12.53 -0.60
N TRP A 165 -0.57 -13.37 -1.51
CA TRP A 165 -1.22 -12.88 -2.72
C TRP A 165 -2.60 -12.29 -2.46
N SER A 166 -3.44 -13.01 -1.70
CA SER A 166 -4.86 -12.69 -1.54
C SER A 166 -5.24 -12.17 -0.14
N HIS A 167 -4.26 -12.07 0.76
CA HIS A 167 -4.49 -11.71 2.18
C HIS A 167 -5.51 -12.64 2.87
N ARG A 168 -5.57 -13.90 2.48
CA ARG A 168 -6.45 -14.87 3.13
C ARG A 168 -5.93 -15.19 4.53
N ILE A 169 -6.76 -15.00 5.55
CA ILE A 169 -6.43 -15.37 6.94
C ILE A 169 -6.98 -16.78 7.20
N PRO A 170 -6.13 -17.80 7.41
CA PRO A 170 -6.60 -19.12 7.78
C PRO A 170 -7.15 -19.14 9.21
N ARG A 171 -8.00 -20.13 9.54
CA ARG A 171 -8.44 -20.31 10.93
C ARG A 171 -7.21 -20.63 11.79
N ALA A 172 -7.02 -19.92 12.91
CA ALA A 172 -5.81 -20.03 13.75
C ALA A 172 -5.50 -21.47 14.18
N LYS A 173 -6.51 -22.26 14.56
CA LYS A 173 -6.33 -23.68 14.92
C LYS A 173 -5.88 -24.57 13.75
N ALA A 174 -6.36 -24.32 12.52
CA ALA A 174 -5.98 -25.08 11.34
C ALA A 174 -4.61 -24.64 10.78
N GLY A 175 -4.35 -23.33 10.76
CA GLY A 175 -3.17 -22.75 10.12
C GLY A 175 -3.24 -22.83 8.59
N TRP A 176 -2.10 -22.63 7.95
CA TRP A 176 -1.95 -22.65 6.51
C TRP A 176 -1.78 -24.09 6.00
N LYS A 177 -2.45 -24.39 4.89
CA LYS A 177 -2.08 -25.58 4.09
C LYS A 177 -0.82 -25.25 3.31
N ARG A 178 0.16 -26.17 3.29
CA ARG A 178 1.47 -25.95 2.67
C ARG A 178 1.35 -25.49 1.22
N SER A 179 0.60 -26.22 0.38
CA SER A 179 0.42 -25.85 -1.03
C SER A 179 -0.20 -24.47 -1.23
N THR A 180 -1.14 -24.09 -0.38
CA THR A 180 -1.78 -22.77 -0.45
C THR A 180 -0.78 -21.66 -0.11
N VAL A 181 -0.06 -21.76 1.01
CA VAL A 181 0.88 -20.69 1.39
C VAL A 181 2.08 -20.61 0.45
N THR A 182 2.52 -21.74 -0.13
CA THR A 182 3.54 -21.74 -1.17
C THR A 182 3.11 -20.90 -2.37
N ALA A 183 1.94 -21.18 -2.93
CA ALA A 183 1.43 -20.44 -4.09
C ALA A 183 1.17 -18.94 -3.79
N GLU A 184 0.70 -18.63 -2.57
CA GLU A 184 0.49 -17.25 -2.12
C GLU A 184 1.82 -16.48 -2.04
N ILE A 185 2.88 -17.10 -1.50
CA ILE A 185 4.21 -16.49 -1.39
C ILE A 185 4.86 -16.32 -2.76
N GLU A 186 4.95 -17.39 -3.55
CA GLU A 186 5.62 -17.38 -4.85
C GLU A 186 4.99 -16.36 -5.81
N ARG A 187 3.66 -16.32 -5.86
CA ARG A 187 2.95 -15.38 -6.71
C ARG A 187 3.18 -13.93 -6.31
N THR A 188 3.28 -13.65 -5.02
CA THR A 188 3.56 -12.31 -4.50
C THR A 188 5.00 -11.90 -4.78
N ASN A 189 5.98 -12.79 -4.53
CA ASN A 189 7.38 -12.55 -4.85
C ASN A 189 7.54 -12.20 -6.33
N HIS A 190 6.89 -12.98 -7.22
CA HIS A 190 6.92 -12.70 -8.66
C HIS A 190 6.36 -11.32 -9.00
N ALA A 191 5.27 -10.89 -8.38
CA ALA A 191 4.69 -9.56 -8.61
C ALA A 191 5.62 -8.43 -8.14
N ILE A 192 6.27 -8.60 -6.97
CA ILE A 192 7.25 -7.63 -6.46
C ILE A 192 8.46 -7.56 -7.39
N LEU A 193 9.04 -8.70 -7.75
CA LEU A 193 10.18 -8.79 -8.66
C LEU A 193 9.86 -8.17 -10.03
N ALA A 194 8.71 -8.48 -10.61
CA ALA A 194 8.29 -7.94 -11.90
C ALA A 194 8.12 -6.41 -11.86
N ALA A 195 7.68 -5.85 -10.73
CA ALA A 195 7.48 -4.42 -10.58
C ALA A 195 8.79 -3.66 -10.34
N THR A 196 9.71 -4.20 -9.56
CA THR A 196 10.85 -3.47 -8.98
C THR A 196 12.23 -4.00 -9.38
N GLY A 197 12.30 -5.23 -9.90
CA GLY A 197 13.58 -5.93 -10.11
C GLY A 197 14.19 -6.50 -8.82
N LEU A 198 13.55 -6.34 -7.66
CA LEU A 198 14.04 -6.80 -6.35
C LEU A 198 13.20 -7.98 -5.84
N GLU A 199 13.86 -8.95 -5.22
CA GLU A 199 13.17 -10.01 -4.47
C GLU A 199 12.98 -9.60 -3.01
N PRO A 200 11.80 -9.79 -2.42
CA PRO A 200 11.62 -9.52 -1.00
C PRO A 200 12.36 -10.54 -0.15
N CYS A 201 12.97 -10.10 0.96
CA CYS A 201 13.69 -10.98 1.89
C CYS A 201 12.88 -11.30 3.16
N VAL A 202 11.74 -10.64 3.33
CA VAL A 202 10.89 -10.77 4.52
C VAL A 202 9.45 -11.12 4.15
N PHE A 203 8.82 -11.89 5.03
CA PHE A 203 7.42 -12.31 4.91
C PHE A 203 6.69 -12.08 6.21
N ARG A 204 5.48 -11.55 6.13
CA ARG A 204 4.58 -11.48 7.27
C ARG A 204 3.27 -12.21 6.94
N PRO A 205 2.88 -13.23 7.74
CA PRO A 205 1.64 -13.94 7.49
C PRO A 205 0.44 -13.08 7.90
N PRO A 206 -0.61 -12.97 7.08
CA PRO A 206 -1.86 -12.31 7.43
C PRO A 206 -2.41 -12.73 8.78
N GLY A 207 -2.78 -11.73 9.60
CA GLY A 207 -3.28 -11.94 10.96
C GLY A 207 -2.27 -12.58 11.92
N GLY A 208 -0.98 -12.62 11.58
CA GLY A 208 0.07 -13.23 12.39
C GLY A 208 -0.03 -14.76 12.50
N ILE A 209 -0.73 -15.45 11.59
CA ILE A 209 -0.95 -16.90 11.66
C ILE A 209 0.27 -17.65 11.10
N VAL A 210 1.19 -18.04 11.99
CA VAL A 210 2.47 -18.70 11.66
C VAL A 210 2.35 -20.20 11.40
N LYS A 211 1.31 -20.85 11.97
CA LYS A 211 1.13 -22.30 11.85
C LYS A 211 1.02 -22.74 10.40
N GLY A 212 1.87 -23.64 9.96
CA GLY A 212 1.93 -24.16 8.59
C GLY A 212 2.70 -23.31 7.60
N ALA A 213 2.99 -22.01 7.89
CA ALA A 213 3.74 -21.14 7.00
C ALA A 213 5.27 -21.24 7.21
N ARG A 214 5.76 -21.44 8.43
CA ARG A 214 7.18 -21.33 8.79
C ARG A 214 8.15 -22.10 7.88
N LYS A 215 7.88 -23.38 7.61
CA LYS A 215 8.76 -24.19 6.76
C LYS A 215 8.77 -23.74 5.31
N VAL A 216 7.64 -23.23 4.80
CA VAL A 216 7.51 -22.72 3.43
C VAL A 216 8.27 -21.40 3.30
N THR A 217 8.11 -20.50 4.26
CA THR A 217 8.83 -19.23 4.31
C THR A 217 10.34 -19.45 4.27
N GLN A 218 10.86 -20.38 5.07
CA GLN A 218 12.28 -20.73 5.09
C GLN A 218 12.75 -21.36 3.77
N ALA A 219 11.92 -22.18 3.12
CA ALA A 219 12.23 -22.79 1.83
C ALA A 219 12.20 -21.78 0.67
N ALA A 220 11.56 -20.62 0.86
CA ALA A 220 11.53 -19.49 -0.07
C ALA A 220 12.59 -18.43 0.27
N ASP A 221 13.56 -18.74 1.09
CA ASP A 221 14.63 -17.84 1.57
C ASP A 221 14.15 -16.53 2.19
N LEU A 222 12.95 -16.56 2.83
CA LEU A 222 12.35 -15.42 3.49
C LEU A 222 12.49 -15.51 5.01
N SER A 223 12.78 -14.40 5.67
CA SER A 223 12.65 -14.27 7.12
C SER A 223 11.20 -14.00 7.49
N MET A 224 10.65 -14.78 8.46
CA MET A 224 9.29 -14.56 8.94
C MET A 224 9.29 -13.48 10.02
N ILE A 225 8.61 -12.37 9.75
CA ILE A 225 8.55 -11.20 10.62
C ILE A 225 7.13 -11.10 11.22
N LEU A 226 7.07 -10.92 12.54
CA LEU A 226 5.89 -10.41 13.22
C LEU A 226 6.17 -8.99 13.75
N TRP A 227 5.60 -8.65 14.88
CA TRP A 227 5.72 -7.34 15.52
C TRP A 227 5.85 -7.52 17.03
N SER A 228 6.39 -6.51 17.69
CA SER A 228 6.39 -6.39 19.14
C SER A 228 5.32 -5.41 19.63
N THR A 229 4.99 -4.42 18.84
CA THR A 229 3.97 -3.40 19.17
C THR A 229 2.82 -3.39 18.17
N ASP A 230 1.58 -3.67 18.64
CA ASP A 230 0.34 -3.62 17.86
C ASP A 230 -0.61 -2.51 18.39
N PRO A 231 -0.69 -1.35 17.73
CA PRO A 231 -1.62 -0.30 18.12
C PRO A 231 -3.07 -0.61 17.74
N ARG A 232 -3.33 -1.68 17.01
CA ARG A 232 -4.65 -2.07 16.49
C ARG A 232 -5.29 -0.99 15.63
N ASP A 233 -4.50 -0.32 14.81
CA ASP A 233 -4.96 0.71 13.87
C ASP A 233 -5.93 0.14 12.83
N TRP A 234 -5.81 -1.15 12.52
CA TRP A 234 -6.73 -1.91 11.69
C TRP A 234 -8.16 -1.99 12.25
N ALA A 235 -8.33 -1.97 13.58
CA ALA A 235 -9.63 -2.01 14.25
C ALA A 235 -10.32 -0.64 14.32
N THR A 236 -9.58 0.44 14.04
CA THR A 236 -10.04 1.83 14.20
C THR A 236 -10.23 2.54 12.85
N ALA A 237 -10.45 1.80 11.79
CA ALA A 237 -10.37 2.21 10.38
C ALA A 237 -11.19 3.46 9.97
N HIS A 238 -12.03 4.04 10.81
CA HIS A 238 -13.01 5.02 10.33
C HIS A 238 -12.89 6.43 10.90
N TYR A 239 -11.95 6.72 11.84
CA TYR A 239 -12.01 8.02 12.53
C TYR A 239 -10.63 8.64 12.78
N LYS A 240 -10.36 9.81 12.18
CA LYS A 240 -9.20 10.67 12.51
C LYS A 240 -9.08 10.94 14.02
N LYS A 241 -10.19 10.95 14.77
CA LYS A 241 -10.22 11.11 16.24
C LYS A 241 -9.49 9.99 17.00
N LEU A 242 -9.15 8.89 16.34
CA LEU A 242 -8.44 7.76 16.93
C LEU A 242 -6.91 7.88 16.78
N ALA A 243 -6.38 8.86 16.06
CA ALA A 243 -4.95 9.09 15.94
C ALA A 243 -4.23 9.20 17.30
N PRO A 244 -4.75 9.93 18.31
CA PRO A 244 -4.15 9.95 19.64
C PRO A 244 -4.12 8.58 20.34
N VAL A 245 -5.13 7.73 20.08
CA VAL A 245 -5.21 6.38 20.66
C VAL A 245 -4.15 5.48 20.02
N ILE A 246 -3.99 5.54 18.70
CA ILE A 246 -2.95 4.82 17.96
C ILE A 246 -1.58 5.25 18.48
N ARG A 247 -1.28 6.56 18.51
CA ARG A 247 -0.02 7.09 19.02
C ARG A 247 0.27 6.63 20.44
N LYS A 248 -0.70 6.73 21.36
CA LYS A 248 -0.56 6.24 22.74
C LYS A 248 -0.21 4.75 22.81
N ARG A 249 -0.83 3.91 21.98
CA ARG A 249 -0.55 2.47 21.95
C ARG A 249 0.85 2.18 21.38
N VAL A 250 1.25 2.91 20.35
CA VAL A 250 2.59 2.78 19.77
C VAL A 250 3.66 3.22 20.77
N ALA A 251 3.39 4.24 21.59
CA ALA A 251 4.30 4.67 22.65
C ALA A 251 4.59 3.58 23.71
N GLY A 252 3.77 2.52 23.77
CA GLY A 252 4.07 1.33 24.57
C GLY A 252 5.38 0.64 24.18
N GLY A 253 5.77 0.69 22.90
CA GLY A 253 7.04 0.14 22.41
C GLY A 253 8.29 0.96 22.77
N LEU A 254 8.15 2.16 23.35
CA LEU A 254 9.29 2.98 23.80
C LEU A 254 10.08 2.37 24.97
N THR A 255 9.58 1.30 25.57
CA THR A 255 10.28 0.51 26.59
C THR A 255 11.17 -0.58 26.02
N GLU A 256 11.04 -0.88 24.71
CA GLU A 256 11.79 -1.91 24.01
C GLU A 256 13.03 -1.28 23.34
N GLU A 257 14.12 -2.04 23.24
CA GLU A 257 15.34 -1.55 22.57
C GLU A 257 15.20 -1.52 21.05
N HIS A 258 14.51 -2.49 20.48
CA HIS A 258 14.40 -2.70 19.04
C HIS A 258 12.95 -3.07 18.61
N PRO A 259 11.94 -2.22 18.84
CA PRO A 259 10.56 -2.57 18.51
C PRO A 259 10.29 -2.63 17.00
N VAL A 260 9.43 -3.57 16.62
CA VAL A 260 8.77 -3.62 15.31
C VAL A 260 7.32 -3.16 15.48
N ILE A 261 6.98 -2.05 14.88
CA ILE A 261 5.65 -1.43 14.99
C ILE A 261 4.78 -1.90 13.84
N LEU A 262 3.64 -2.52 14.15
CA LEU A 262 2.62 -2.88 13.17
C LEU A 262 1.72 -1.69 12.89
N LEU A 263 1.67 -1.26 11.66
CA LEU A 263 0.72 -0.28 11.12
C LEU A 263 0.15 -0.80 9.80
N HIS A 264 -0.84 -0.09 9.25
CA HIS A 264 -1.43 -0.46 7.96
C HIS A 264 -1.57 0.78 7.07
N ASP A 265 -1.23 0.61 5.77
CA ASP A 265 -1.45 1.61 4.71
C ASP A 265 -2.51 1.18 3.69
N GLY A 266 -2.93 -0.09 3.77
CA GLY A 266 -3.98 -0.70 2.97
C GLY A 266 -5.10 -1.33 3.81
N GLY A 267 -5.99 -2.13 3.16
CA GLY A 267 -7.04 -2.88 3.85
C GLY A 267 -8.22 -2.03 4.36
N GLY A 268 -8.41 -0.80 3.87
CA GLY A 268 -9.53 0.08 4.23
C GLY A 268 -9.14 1.53 4.47
N ASN A 269 -9.96 2.26 5.21
CA ASN A 269 -9.66 3.66 5.55
C ASN A 269 -8.58 3.72 6.64
N ARG A 270 -7.43 4.29 6.32
CA ARG A 270 -6.27 4.45 7.21
C ARG A 270 -5.99 5.91 7.60
N SER A 271 -7.00 6.78 7.50
CA SER A 271 -6.84 8.19 7.84
C SER A 271 -6.38 8.43 9.29
N ALA A 272 -6.73 7.54 10.20
CA ALA A 272 -6.27 7.60 11.60
C ALA A 272 -4.79 7.25 11.73
N THR A 273 -4.31 6.24 11.00
CA THR A 273 -2.90 5.85 10.92
C THR A 273 -2.07 7.00 10.35
N VAL A 274 -2.49 7.55 9.21
CA VAL A 274 -1.85 8.72 8.58
C VAL A 274 -1.77 9.91 9.55
N ALA A 275 -2.87 10.21 10.25
CA ALA A 275 -2.92 11.32 11.20
C ALA A 275 -2.04 11.10 12.46
N ALA A 276 -1.79 9.84 12.83
CA ALA A 276 -0.94 9.50 13.98
C ALA A 276 0.55 9.48 13.63
N LEU A 277 0.91 9.24 12.38
CA LEU A 277 2.26 8.87 11.95
C LEU A 277 3.31 9.94 12.28
N GLN A 278 3.02 11.23 12.06
CA GLN A 278 3.96 12.28 12.42
C GLN A 278 4.30 12.23 13.91
N GLY A 279 3.29 12.18 14.77
CA GLY A 279 3.51 12.15 16.22
C GLY A 279 4.22 10.87 16.68
N ILE A 280 4.03 9.73 16.01
CA ILE A 280 4.77 8.49 16.26
C ILE A 280 6.27 8.71 15.95
N ILE A 281 6.57 9.29 14.80
CA ILE A 281 7.96 9.59 14.41
C ILE A 281 8.63 10.52 15.42
N ASP A 282 7.93 11.58 15.83
CA ASP A 282 8.43 12.55 16.79
C ASP A 282 8.72 11.92 18.17
N ASP A 283 7.82 11.03 18.63
CA ASP A 283 7.99 10.31 19.91
C ASP A 283 9.26 9.43 19.89
N TYR A 284 9.42 8.57 18.89
CA TYR A 284 10.59 7.70 18.82
C TYR A 284 11.88 8.47 18.62
N ARG A 285 11.88 9.51 17.78
CA ARG A 285 13.04 10.37 17.58
C ARG A 285 13.47 11.08 18.85
N SER A 286 12.52 11.65 19.60
CA SER A 286 12.81 12.35 20.87
C SER A 286 13.35 11.41 21.95
N HIS A 287 13.08 10.12 21.85
CA HIS A 287 13.62 9.08 22.73
C HIS A 287 14.93 8.43 22.20
N GLY A 288 15.53 9.00 21.14
CA GLY A 288 16.84 8.58 20.63
C GLY A 288 16.82 7.30 19.76
N TYR A 289 15.66 6.92 19.21
CA TYR A 289 15.61 5.79 18.29
C TYR A 289 16.06 6.17 16.89
N GLN A 290 16.82 5.25 16.26
CA GLN A 290 17.12 5.28 14.83
C GLN A 290 16.10 4.42 14.08
N PHE A 291 15.52 4.99 13.01
CA PHE A 291 14.59 4.27 12.15
C PHE A 291 15.34 3.40 11.15
N VAL A 292 14.94 2.13 11.09
CA VAL A 292 15.58 1.11 10.22
C VAL A 292 14.52 0.35 9.43
N THR A 293 14.93 -0.23 8.30
CA THR A 293 14.14 -1.23 7.56
C THR A 293 14.39 -2.62 8.11
N LEU A 294 13.50 -3.57 7.81
CA LEU A 294 13.66 -4.98 8.19
C LEU A 294 14.48 -5.79 7.19
N GLU A 295 14.80 -5.20 6.06
CA GLU A 295 15.77 -5.73 5.11
C GLU A 295 17.10 -4.99 5.29
N PRO A 296 18.25 -5.69 5.14
CA PRO A 296 19.52 -5.00 5.08
C PRO A 296 19.52 -4.07 3.87
N SER A 297 19.91 -2.85 4.09
CA SER A 297 20.17 -1.85 3.06
C SER A 297 21.42 -2.19 2.27
#